data_ff413e8f5907e44a1940403333b6f837
#
_entry.id   ff413e8f5907e44a1940403333b6f837
#
_cell.length_a   1.000
_cell.length_b   1.000
_cell.length_c   1.000
_cell.angle_alpha   90.00
_cell.angle_beta   90.00
_cell.angle_gamma   90.00
#
_symmetry.space_group_name_H-M   'P 1'
#
loop_
_entity.id
_entity.type
_entity.pdbx_description
1 polymer ?
#
loop_
_entity_poly.entity_id
_entity_poly.type
_entity_poly.pdbx_seq_one_letter_code
_entity_poly.pdbx_strand_id
1 'polypeptide(L)'
;MYSHLLVPLDGGDRAQAVLHPSAAMARSFDATLIVVGSETALASLDVDTIHAPDVVAVRTEVDLPSSLERVGDNLPEPLAVFAGGSWQAYADAWSGDLLVFGPTSTPEDYVVGGTMLIDRRITAGDADARATTAIVLGFGYATTDDLSSAVPARNGQVVIPVRSDTELVTDLVARWTGPVFLRAEEA
;
A
#
# COMPACT_ATOMS: atom_id res chain seq x y z
N MET A 1 -5.49 12.52 5.82
CA MET A 1 -4.04 12.21 5.58
C MET A 1 -3.70 11.06 6.49
N TYR A 2 -2.97 10.06 6.00
CA TYR A 2 -2.64 8.89 6.83
C TYR A 2 -1.77 9.30 8.02
N SER A 3 -2.17 8.83 9.20
CA SER A 3 -1.43 9.04 10.45
C SER A 3 -0.63 7.79 10.87
N HIS A 4 -0.95 6.64 10.25
CA HIS A 4 -0.30 5.37 10.53
C HIS A 4 -0.10 4.58 9.24
N LEU A 5 1.08 3.99 9.09
CA LEU A 5 1.39 3.02 8.04
C LEU A 5 1.60 1.66 8.66
N LEU A 6 0.87 0.64 8.21
CA LEU A 6 0.99 -0.73 8.69
C LEU A 6 1.71 -1.58 7.66
N VAL A 7 2.79 -2.24 8.07
CA VAL A 7 3.60 -3.11 7.21
C VAL A 7 3.65 -4.51 7.80
N PRO A 8 2.97 -5.49 7.19
CA PRO A 8 3.12 -6.89 7.61
C PRO A 8 4.45 -7.46 7.14
N LEU A 9 5.20 -8.08 8.05
CA LEU A 9 6.45 -8.79 7.77
C LEU A 9 6.25 -10.30 7.93
N ASP A 10 6.34 -11.02 6.83
CA ASP A 10 6.33 -12.49 6.80
C ASP A 10 7.72 -13.13 6.93
N GLY A 11 8.76 -12.30 7.00
CA GLY A 11 10.18 -12.73 7.05
C GLY A 11 10.83 -12.92 5.67
N GLY A 12 10.10 -12.69 4.58
CA GLY A 12 10.65 -12.74 3.24
C GLY A 12 11.33 -11.42 2.81
N ASP A 13 12.28 -11.52 1.88
CA ASP A 13 13.04 -10.37 1.37
C ASP A 13 12.13 -9.27 0.79
N ARG A 14 11.04 -9.66 0.13
CA ARG A 14 10.09 -8.70 -0.45
C ARG A 14 9.32 -7.91 0.61
N ALA A 15 8.93 -8.56 1.71
CA ALA A 15 8.28 -7.88 2.81
C ALA A 15 9.25 -6.89 3.48
N GLN A 16 10.53 -7.20 3.55
CA GLN A 16 11.55 -6.28 4.03
C GLN A 16 11.79 -5.10 3.06
N ALA A 17 11.79 -5.36 1.76
CA ALA A 17 11.99 -4.33 0.73
C ALA A 17 10.93 -3.21 0.81
N VAL A 18 9.70 -3.52 1.23
CA VAL A 18 8.61 -2.55 1.41
C VAL A 18 8.85 -1.57 2.57
N LEU A 19 9.71 -1.90 3.51
CA LEU A 19 10.03 -0.97 4.62
C LEU A 19 10.64 0.34 4.13
N HIS A 20 11.45 0.29 3.06
CA HIS A 20 12.05 1.49 2.49
C HIS A 20 11.02 2.52 1.98
N PRO A 21 10.11 2.19 1.05
CA PRO A 21 9.06 3.12 0.61
C PRO A 21 8.09 3.47 1.74
N SER A 22 7.78 2.54 2.66
CA SER A 22 6.91 2.83 3.80
C SER A 22 7.53 3.87 4.73
N ALA A 23 8.82 3.79 5.02
CA ALA A 23 9.52 4.81 5.79
C ALA A 23 9.54 6.18 5.08
N ALA A 24 9.71 6.19 3.75
CA ALA A 24 9.64 7.42 2.97
C ALA A 24 8.24 8.05 3.00
N MET A 25 7.19 7.24 2.90
CA MET A 25 5.80 7.70 3.05
C MET A 25 5.52 8.19 4.47
N ALA A 26 5.98 7.47 5.50
CA ALA A 26 5.83 7.88 6.91
C ALA A 26 6.43 9.28 7.15
N ARG A 27 7.62 9.54 6.62
CA ARG A 27 8.22 10.89 6.68
C ARG A 27 7.39 11.95 5.95
N SER A 28 6.85 11.61 4.77
CA SER A 28 6.07 12.56 3.97
C SER A 28 4.72 12.91 4.59
N PHE A 29 4.16 12.00 5.36
CA PHE A 29 2.85 12.17 6.01
C PHE A 29 2.95 12.57 7.48
N ASP A 30 4.16 12.60 8.05
CA ASP A 30 4.41 12.71 9.50
C ASP A 30 3.65 11.60 10.28
N ALA A 31 3.75 10.38 9.77
CA ALA A 31 2.99 9.23 10.23
C ALA A 31 3.87 8.24 11.01
N THR A 32 3.27 7.52 11.95
CA THR A 32 3.91 6.38 12.64
C THR A 32 3.97 5.17 11.70
N LEU A 33 5.12 4.53 11.60
CA LEU A 33 5.31 3.26 10.90
C LEU A 33 5.13 2.09 11.87
N ILE A 34 4.10 1.28 11.65
CA ILE A 34 3.80 0.11 12.47
C ILE A 34 4.17 -1.14 11.69
N VAL A 35 5.14 -1.89 12.19
CA VAL A 35 5.59 -3.15 11.59
C VAL A 35 4.96 -4.31 12.36
N VAL A 36 4.19 -5.15 11.68
CA VAL A 36 3.46 -6.28 12.27
C VAL A 36 4.10 -7.58 11.80
N GLY A 37 4.53 -8.43 12.72
CA GLY A 37 5.21 -9.69 12.35
C GLY A 37 5.31 -10.70 13.48
N SER A 38 5.75 -11.92 13.13
CA SER A 38 6.15 -12.91 14.12
C SER A 38 7.42 -12.44 14.86
N GLU A 39 7.70 -13.06 16.00
CA GLU A 39 8.94 -12.78 16.74
C GLU A 39 10.19 -12.96 15.86
N THR A 40 10.21 -14.02 15.04
CA THR A 40 11.33 -14.32 14.15
C THR A 40 11.47 -13.27 13.05
N ALA A 41 10.37 -12.84 12.44
CA ALA A 41 10.38 -11.81 11.41
C ALA A 41 10.84 -10.46 11.97
N LEU A 42 10.37 -10.10 13.17
CA LEU A 42 10.75 -8.86 13.84
C LEU A 42 12.18 -8.88 14.37
N ALA A 43 12.71 -10.04 14.76
CA ALA A 43 14.11 -10.15 15.23
C ALA A 43 15.16 -9.84 14.14
N SER A 44 14.78 -9.97 12.86
CA SER A 44 15.61 -9.56 11.73
C SER A 44 15.51 -8.08 11.36
N LEU A 45 14.59 -7.34 12.02
CA LEU A 45 14.34 -5.93 11.75
C LEU A 45 15.42 -5.06 12.40
N ASP A 46 16.20 -4.36 11.60
CA ASP A 46 17.09 -3.32 12.08
C ASP A 46 16.37 -1.98 12.08
N VAL A 47 15.74 -1.65 13.22
CA VAL A 47 14.94 -0.43 13.38
C VAL A 47 15.79 0.83 13.16
N ASP A 48 17.07 0.79 13.47
CA ASP A 48 17.96 1.94 13.33
C ASP A 48 18.23 2.30 11.85
N THR A 49 18.05 1.33 10.95
CA THR A 49 18.14 1.56 9.49
C THR A 49 16.85 2.07 8.87
N ILE A 50 15.73 2.01 9.61
CA ILE A 50 14.42 2.50 9.15
C ILE A 50 14.35 3.99 9.46
N HIS A 51 14.57 4.81 8.43
CA HIS A 51 14.50 6.27 8.57
C HIS A 51 13.04 6.77 8.53
N ALA A 52 12.23 6.40 9.53
CA ALA A 52 10.88 6.90 9.75
C ALA A 52 10.82 7.80 11.01
N PRO A 53 9.83 8.72 11.13
CA PRO A 53 9.70 9.60 12.29
C PRO A 53 9.49 8.83 13.60
N ASP A 54 8.66 7.78 13.54
CA ASP A 54 8.37 6.88 14.65
C ASP A 54 8.15 5.47 14.11
N VAL A 55 8.73 4.45 14.78
CA VAL A 55 8.62 3.04 14.39
C VAL A 55 8.16 2.21 15.56
N VAL A 56 7.05 1.51 15.38
CA VAL A 56 6.48 0.61 16.38
C VAL A 56 6.45 -0.82 15.83
N ALA A 57 7.09 -1.76 16.53
CA ALA A 57 7.03 -3.18 16.20
C ALA A 57 5.91 -3.86 17.00
N VAL A 58 4.99 -4.53 16.31
CA VAL A 58 3.88 -5.26 16.89
C VAL A 58 4.06 -6.75 16.61
N ARG A 59 4.31 -7.51 17.68
CA ARG A 59 4.40 -8.98 17.59
C ARG A 59 3.01 -9.59 17.43
N THR A 60 2.90 -10.57 16.53
CA THR A 60 1.71 -11.37 16.36
C THR A 60 2.02 -12.88 16.40
N GLU A 61 1.07 -13.64 16.92
CA GLU A 61 1.07 -15.13 16.94
C GLU A 61 -0.01 -15.72 16.01
N VAL A 62 -0.82 -14.85 15.38
CA VAL A 62 -1.85 -15.23 14.42
C VAL A 62 -1.40 -14.87 12.99
N ASP A 63 -2.18 -15.25 11.99
CA ASP A 63 -1.89 -14.89 10.62
C ASP A 63 -1.80 -13.37 10.42
N LEU A 64 -0.98 -12.95 9.47
CA LEU A 64 -0.70 -11.54 9.25
C LEU A 64 -1.92 -10.73 8.78
N PRO A 65 -2.77 -11.23 7.84
CA PRO A 65 -3.97 -10.51 7.43
C PRO A 65 -4.90 -10.17 8.61
N SER A 66 -5.26 -11.16 9.43
CA SER A 66 -6.11 -10.94 10.63
C SER A 66 -5.44 -10.05 11.68
N SER A 67 -4.11 -10.11 11.77
CA SER A 67 -3.35 -9.23 12.69
C SER A 67 -3.38 -7.79 12.23
N LEU A 68 -3.29 -7.56 10.93
CA LEU A 68 -3.33 -6.23 10.34
C LEU A 68 -4.67 -5.55 10.62
N GLU A 69 -5.79 -6.26 10.39
CA GLU A 69 -7.14 -5.79 10.70
C GLU A 69 -7.24 -5.39 12.18
N ARG A 70 -6.90 -6.31 13.08
CA ARG A 70 -6.99 -6.07 14.53
C ARG A 70 -6.16 -4.89 15.02
N VAL A 71 -4.97 -4.66 14.44
CA VAL A 71 -4.13 -3.52 14.78
C VAL A 71 -4.74 -2.25 14.21
N GLY A 72 -5.16 -2.28 12.95
CA GLY A 72 -5.67 -1.13 12.22
C GLY A 72 -7.02 -0.61 12.71
N ASP A 73 -7.91 -1.49 13.18
CA ASP A 73 -9.24 -1.10 13.69
C ASP A 73 -9.18 -0.08 14.84
N ASN A 74 -8.06 -0.01 15.54
CA ASN A 74 -7.87 0.92 16.67
C ASN A 74 -7.10 2.19 16.28
N LEU A 75 -6.77 2.37 14.99
CA LEU A 75 -5.97 3.47 14.52
C LEU A 75 -6.78 4.43 13.65
N PRO A 76 -6.58 5.75 13.78
CA PRO A 76 -7.18 6.71 12.86
C PRO A 76 -6.44 6.67 11.51
N GLU A 77 -7.22 6.65 10.43
CA GLU A 77 -6.74 6.79 9.05
C GLU A 77 -5.48 5.95 8.73
N PRO A 78 -5.51 4.61 8.94
CA PRO A 78 -4.37 3.77 8.65
C PRO A 78 -4.28 3.42 7.16
N LEU A 79 -3.04 3.31 6.64
CA LEU A 79 -2.73 2.73 5.33
C LEU A 79 -1.94 1.44 5.54
N ALA A 80 -2.42 0.34 5.01
CA ALA A 80 -1.64 -0.89 4.95
C ALA A 80 -0.75 -0.91 3.69
N VAL A 81 0.52 -1.28 3.85
CA VAL A 81 1.50 -1.37 2.76
C VAL A 81 2.07 -2.78 2.71
N PHE A 82 1.91 -3.45 1.60
CA PHE A 82 2.22 -4.86 1.46
C PHE A 82 3.02 -5.16 0.18
N ALA A 83 3.91 -6.16 0.22
CA ALA A 83 4.55 -6.72 -0.97
C ALA A 83 4.38 -8.22 -1.03
N GLY A 84 3.87 -8.72 -2.15
CA GLY A 84 3.73 -10.17 -2.37
C GLY A 84 2.57 -10.57 -3.26
N GLY A 85 2.46 -11.88 -3.50
CA GLY A 85 1.43 -12.48 -4.36
C GLY A 85 0.11 -12.81 -3.65
N SER A 86 0.06 -12.78 -2.32
CA SER A 86 -1.14 -13.13 -1.52
C SER A 86 -1.99 -11.92 -1.13
N TRP A 87 -2.02 -10.90 -1.99
CA TRP A 87 -2.73 -9.65 -1.73
C TRP A 87 -4.23 -9.85 -1.43
N GLN A 88 -4.88 -10.87 -2.02
CA GLN A 88 -6.29 -11.16 -1.80
C GLN A 88 -6.58 -11.40 -0.32
N ALA A 89 -5.75 -12.22 0.36
CA ALA A 89 -5.95 -12.49 1.77
C ALA A 89 -5.90 -11.22 2.64
N TYR A 90 -5.06 -10.26 2.26
CA TYR A 90 -5.02 -8.96 2.94
C TYR A 90 -6.21 -8.07 2.56
N ALA A 91 -6.62 -8.06 1.29
CA ALA A 91 -7.77 -7.28 0.84
C ALA A 91 -9.10 -7.81 1.41
N ASP A 92 -9.20 -9.11 1.67
CA ASP A 92 -10.37 -9.74 2.29
C ASP A 92 -10.45 -9.46 3.81
N ALA A 93 -9.30 -9.43 4.48
CA ALA A 93 -9.23 -9.16 5.91
C ALA A 93 -9.18 -7.66 6.25
N TRP A 94 -8.75 -6.81 5.35
CA TRP A 94 -8.50 -5.39 5.58
C TRP A 94 -9.49 -4.50 4.84
N SER A 95 -10.35 -3.81 5.57
CA SER A 95 -11.37 -2.91 5.01
C SER A 95 -10.84 -1.52 4.64
N GLY A 96 -9.70 -1.12 5.20
CA GLY A 96 -9.07 0.17 4.93
C GLY A 96 -8.31 0.25 3.59
N ASP A 97 -7.61 1.35 3.38
CA ASP A 97 -6.76 1.54 2.21
C ASP A 97 -5.55 0.60 2.22
N LEU A 98 -5.23 0.02 1.06
CA LEU A 98 -4.16 -0.96 0.90
C LEU A 98 -3.28 -0.60 -0.29
N LEU A 99 -1.97 -0.46 -0.08
CA LEU A 99 -0.98 -0.28 -1.12
C LEU A 99 -0.22 -1.58 -1.36
N VAL A 100 -0.35 -2.16 -2.55
CA VAL A 100 0.21 -3.47 -2.90
C VAL A 100 1.38 -3.31 -3.88
N PHE A 101 2.56 -3.77 -3.49
CA PHE A 101 3.69 -3.97 -4.39
C PHE A 101 3.67 -5.40 -4.94
N GLY A 102 3.29 -5.55 -6.19
CA GLY A 102 3.21 -6.85 -6.87
C GLY A 102 4.57 -7.48 -7.17
N PRO A 103 4.61 -8.70 -7.71
CA PRO A 103 5.86 -9.44 -7.95
C PRO A 103 6.81 -8.77 -8.96
N THR A 104 6.29 -7.94 -9.85
CA THR A 104 7.07 -7.18 -10.86
C THR A 104 7.49 -5.80 -10.39
N SER A 105 6.99 -5.33 -9.26
CA SER A 105 7.37 -4.04 -8.70
C SER A 105 8.72 -4.11 -7.97
N THR A 106 9.42 -2.99 -7.95
CA THR A 106 10.67 -2.79 -7.19
C THR A 106 10.40 -1.74 -6.10
N PRO A 107 10.03 -2.19 -4.88
CA PRO A 107 9.70 -1.25 -3.79
C PRO A 107 10.82 -0.25 -3.50
N GLU A 108 12.07 -0.65 -3.68
CA GLU A 108 13.26 0.18 -3.43
C GLU A 108 13.35 1.38 -4.38
N ASP A 109 12.80 1.23 -5.59
CA ASP A 109 12.80 2.28 -6.62
C ASP A 109 11.57 3.19 -6.54
N TYR A 110 10.65 2.91 -5.62
CA TYR A 110 9.44 3.70 -5.46
C TYR A 110 9.75 5.07 -4.86
N VAL A 111 9.32 6.11 -5.56
CA VAL A 111 9.46 7.51 -5.12
C VAL A 111 8.10 8.05 -4.73
N VAL A 112 7.96 8.46 -3.48
CA VAL A 112 6.76 9.15 -2.99
C VAL A 112 6.57 10.46 -3.73
N GLY A 113 5.36 10.72 -4.19
CA GLY A 113 5.05 11.93 -4.96
C GLY A 113 5.11 11.74 -6.47
N GLY A 114 5.17 10.50 -6.95
CA GLY A 114 5.05 10.16 -8.36
C GLY A 114 3.65 10.42 -8.94
N THR A 115 3.46 10.08 -10.20
CA THR A 115 2.15 10.19 -10.87
C THR A 115 1.27 9.00 -10.55
N MET A 116 -0.05 9.21 -10.59
CA MET A 116 -1.05 8.16 -10.43
C MET A 116 -1.89 8.00 -11.68
N LEU A 117 -2.29 6.77 -11.96
CA LEU A 117 -3.26 6.44 -12.99
C LEU A 117 -4.53 5.88 -12.33
N ILE A 118 -5.64 6.57 -12.48
CA ILE A 118 -6.90 6.29 -11.78
C ILE A 118 -7.93 5.76 -12.75
N ASP A 119 -8.59 4.66 -12.40
CA ASP A 119 -9.78 4.18 -13.10
C ASP A 119 -10.88 5.24 -13.03
N ARG A 120 -11.38 5.68 -14.19
CA ARG A 120 -12.41 6.73 -14.26
C ARG A 120 -13.70 6.33 -13.54
N ARG A 121 -13.98 5.05 -13.40
CA ARG A 121 -15.14 4.55 -12.67
C ARG A 121 -15.14 4.96 -11.19
N ILE A 122 -13.96 5.05 -10.55
CA ILE A 122 -13.82 5.52 -9.16
C ILE A 122 -14.25 6.98 -9.01
N THR A 123 -14.20 7.74 -10.09
CA THR A 123 -14.28 9.18 -10.07
C THR A 123 -15.53 9.75 -10.75
N ALA A 124 -16.35 8.89 -11.33
CA ALA A 124 -17.53 9.32 -12.09
C ALA A 124 -18.59 10.04 -11.24
N GLY A 125 -18.51 9.98 -9.93
CA GLY A 125 -19.40 10.66 -9.00
C GLY A 125 -18.71 11.53 -7.94
N ASP A 126 -17.35 11.52 -7.86
CA ASP A 126 -16.66 12.11 -6.71
C ASP A 126 -15.31 12.74 -7.08
N ALA A 127 -15.34 14.04 -7.39
CA ALA A 127 -14.13 14.82 -7.66
C ALA A 127 -13.23 14.96 -6.41
N ASP A 128 -13.82 14.91 -5.21
CA ASP A 128 -13.11 15.07 -3.95
C ASP A 128 -12.28 13.81 -3.64
N ALA A 129 -12.77 12.62 -4.00
CA ALA A 129 -12.01 11.37 -3.85
C ALA A 129 -10.73 11.37 -4.68
N ARG A 130 -10.77 11.93 -5.90
CA ARG A 130 -9.57 12.08 -6.74
C ARG A 130 -8.55 13.03 -6.11
N ALA A 131 -9.03 14.19 -5.69
CA ALA A 131 -8.18 15.21 -5.09
C ALA A 131 -7.53 14.69 -3.80
N THR A 132 -8.29 14.02 -2.96
CA THR A 132 -7.79 13.42 -1.71
C THR A 132 -6.72 12.35 -1.99
N THR A 133 -6.95 11.46 -2.97
CA THR A 133 -5.99 10.42 -3.33
C THR A 133 -4.72 11.03 -3.93
N ALA A 134 -4.86 12.03 -4.81
CA ALA A 134 -3.71 12.72 -5.42
C ALA A 134 -2.86 13.46 -4.38
N ILE A 135 -3.48 14.08 -3.41
CA ILE A 135 -2.77 14.80 -2.33
C ILE A 135 -2.01 13.81 -1.43
N VAL A 136 -2.59 12.63 -1.20
CA VAL A 136 -2.05 11.66 -0.27
C VAL A 136 -0.85 10.90 -0.85
N LEU A 137 -0.91 10.50 -2.13
CA LEU A 137 0.09 9.61 -2.73
C LEU A 137 0.97 10.26 -3.81
N GLY A 138 0.65 11.48 -4.28
CA GLY A 138 1.47 12.12 -5.32
C GLY A 138 0.88 13.45 -5.82
N PHE A 139 1.66 14.14 -6.64
CA PHE A 139 1.36 15.50 -7.10
C PHE A 139 0.65 15.56 -8.47
N GLY A 140 0.49 14.43 -9.14
CA GLY A 140 -0.14 14.39 -10.44
C GLY A 140 -0.93 13.12 -10.65
N TYR A 141 -2.08 13.25 -11.30
CA TYR A 141 -2.89 12.09 -11.67
C TYR A 141 -3.40 12.21 -13.12
N ALA A 142 -3.61 11.07 -13.74
CA ALA A 142 -4.35 10.92 -14.97
C ALA A 142 -5.52 9.94 -14.72
N THR A 143 -6.59 10.07 -15.48
CA THR A 143 -7.69 9.12 -15.45
C THR A 143 -7.75 8.34 -16.76
N THR A 144 -8.15 7.08 -16.71
CA THR A 144 -8.35 6.25 -17.88
C THR A 144 -9.68 5.50 -17.79
N ASP A 145 -10.29 5.24 -18.92
CA ASP A 145 -11.49 4.38 -19.04
C ASP A 145 -11.11 2.90 -19.15
N ASP A 146 -9.83 2.62 -19.42
CA ASP A 146 -9.34 1.26 -19.63
C ASP A 146 -7.96 1.07 -18.98
N LEU A 147 -7.96 0.61 -17.73
CA LEU A 147 -6.74 0.21 -17.02
C LEU A 147 -6.19 -1.13 -17.54
N SER A 148 -7.01 -1.97 -18.17
CA SER A 148 -6.56 -3.28 -18.64
C SER A 148 -5.55 -3.16 -19.77
N SER A 149 -5.64 -2.13 -20.58
CA SER A 149 -4.69 -1.82 -21.67
C SER A 149 -3.54 -0.88 -21.23
N ALA A 150 -3.58 -0.37 -20.00
CA ALA A 150 -2.56 0.56 -19.52
C ALA A 150 -1.19 -0.13 -19.42
N VAL A 151 -0.15 0.60 -19.83
CA VAL A 151 1.24 0.15 -19.73
C VAL A 151 1.90 0.87 -18.56
N PRO A 152 2.62 0.16 -17.68
CA PRO A 152 3.32 0.78 -16.56
C PRO A 152 4.32 1.84 -17.04
N ALA A 153 4.29 3.00 -16.42
CA ALA A 153 5.32 4.00 -16.62
C ALA A 153 6.62 3.57 -15.92
N ARG A 154 7.77 3.98 -16.49
CA ARG A 154 9.10 3.55 -16.01
C ARG A 154 9.47 3.97 -14.58
N ASN A 155 8.71 4.83 -13.93
CA ASN A 155 9.08 5.45 -12.65
C ASN A 155 8.15 5.09 -11.49
N GLY A 156 7.62 3.86 -11.45
CA GLY A 156 6.84 3.42 -10.30
C GLY A 156 5.50 4.15 -10.14
N GLN A 157 4.84 4.47 -11.24
CA GLN A 157 3.50 5.06 -11.22
C GLN A 157 2.53 4.22 -10.39
N VAL A 158 1.80 4.85 -9.49
CA VAL A 158 0.72 4.20 -8.73
C VAL A 158 -0.49 4.03 -9.65
N VAL A 159 -1.09 2.84 -9.64
CA VAL A 159 -2.36 2.59 -10.33
C VAL A 159 -3.47 2.37 -9.31
N ILE A 160 -4.65 2.92 -9.60
CA ILE A 160 -5.81 2.86 -8.70
C ILE A 160 -6.99 2.28 -9.46
N PRO A 161 -7.20 0.96 -9.39
CA PRO A 161 -8.38 0.29 -9.93
C PRO A 161 -9.57 0.39 -8.98
N VAL A 162 -10.75 0.07 -9.47
CA VAL A 162 -11.92 -0.23 -8.63
C VAL A 162 -11.61 -1.50 -7.83
N ARG A 163 -11.66 -1.43 -6.50
CA ARG A 163 -11.25 -2.53 -5.60
C ARG A 163 -12.06 -3.81 -5.82
N SER A 164 -13.35 -3.69 -6.04
CA SER A 164 -14.25 -4.83 -6.30
C SER A 164 -14.06 -5.50 -7.67
N ASP A 165 -13.29 -4.88 -8.60
CA ASP A 165 -12.92 -5.49 -9.88
C ASP A 165 -11.72 -6.45 -9.69
N THR A 166 -11.96 -7.58 -9.04
CA THR A 166 -10.91 -8.52 -8.60
C THR A 166 -10.08 -9.07 -9.76
N GLU A 167 -10.67 -9.26 -10.94
CA GLU A 167 -9.95 -9.74 -12.13
C GLU A 167 -8.93 -8.69 -12.60
N LEU A 168 -9.36 -7.44 -12.73
CA LEU A 168 -8.48 -6.32 -13.09
C LEU A 168 -7.39 -6.08 -12.04
N VAL A 169 -7.75 -6.11 -10.76
CA VAL A 169 -6.78 -5.94 -9.66
C VAL A 169 -5.72 -7.03 -9.70
N THR A 170 -6.13 -8.30 -9.91
CA THR A 170 -5.19 -9.44 -10.01
C THR A 170 -4.23 -9.26 -11.17
N ASP A 171 -4.71 -8.89 -12.33
CA ASP A 171 -3.88 -8.60 -13.51
C ASP A 171 -2.89 -7.46 -13.24
N LEU A 172 -3.38 -6.36 -12.67
CA LEU A 172 -2.55 -5.20 -12.36
C LEU A 172 -1.47 -5.54 -11.32
N VAL A 173 -1.80 -6.21 -10.23
CA VAL A 173 -0.81 -6.64 -9.23
C VAL A 173 0.26 -7.54 -9.86
N ALA A 174 -0.11 -8.41 -10.79
CA ALA A 174 0.83 -9.33 -11.44
C ALA A 174 1.83 -8.64 -12.38
N ARG A 175 1.40 -7.59 -13.11
CA ARG A 175 2.18 -6.99 -14.21
C ARG A 175 2.64 -5.55 -13.99
N TRP A 176 2.05 -4.83 -13.04
CA TRP A 176 2.38 -3.43 -12.80
C TRP A 176 3.72 -3.28 -12.09
N THR A 177 4.57 -2.39 -12.59
CA THR A 177 5.92 -2.18 -12.03
C THR A 177 5.95 -1.24 -10.82
N GLY A 178 4.89 -0.43 -10.63
CA GLY A 178 4.67 0.37 -9.43
C GLY A 178 3.68 -0.31 -8.48
N PRO A 179 3.28 0.37 -7.41
CA PRO A 179 2.26 -0.16 -6.51
C PRO A 179 0.85 -0.01 -7.08
N VAL A 180 -0.02 -0.94 -6.68
CA VAL A 180 -1.47 -0.90 -6.88
C VAL A 180 -2.11 -0.41 -5.59
N PHE A 181 -2.88 0.67 -5.66
CA PHE A 181 -3.58 1.24 -4.51
C PHE A 181 -5.05 0.86 -4.53
N LEU A 182 -5.46 0.11 -3.52
CA LEU A 182 -6.84 -0.31 -3.30
C LEU A 182 -7.46 0.57 -2.23
N ARG A 183 -8.39 1.43 -2.62
CA ARG A 183 -9.12 2.27 -1.68
C ARG A 183 -10.10 1.45 -0.85
N ALA A 184 -10.33 1.88 0.37
CA ALA A 184 -11.47 1.42 1.16
C ALA A 184 -12.76 1.66 0.37
N GLU A 185 -13.65 0.69 0.37
CA GLU A 185 -15.01 0.88 -0.15
C GLU A 185 -15.80 1.66 0.90
N GLU A 186 -16.43 2.76 0.49
CA GLU A 186 -17.35 3.48 1.38
C GLU A 186 -18.57 2.59 1.64
N ALA A 187 -18.87 2.37 2.92
CA ALA A 187 -19.99 1.53 3.38
C ALA A 187 -21.35 2.23 3.15
#